data_249f86617dd8dfbfbd47ec746711e4d9
#
_entry.id   249f86617dd8dfbfbd47ec746711e4d9
#
_cell.length_a   1.000
_cell.length_b   1.000
_cell.length_c   1.000
_cell.angle_alpha   90.00
_cell.angle_beta   90.00
_cell.angle_gamma   90.00
#
_symmetry.space_group_name_H-M   'P 1'
#
loop_
_entity.id
_entity.type
_entity.pdbx_description
1 polymer ?
#
loop_
_entity_poly.entity_id
_entity_poly.type
_entity_poly.pdbx_seq_one_letter_code
_entity_poly.pdbx_strand_id
1 'polypeptide(L)'
;MRSVNNDWEMFIEHEAKLCRQEQEREKHGKYGEISTINSEGGETMNVSVETITPTIADRYLQHNTQNRHARKNLVNKYARDMQNGSWVLTHQGIAFAKDGTLLDGQHRLLAVVQSGTTVQMTVARGVDTKNQLAMDDHARRSAGDALSLVRGHSVSSADVAIVRAAVELSDVTGKVRNTKHELNELIDDFINPLKFVKEYASQRQRGLSAAPVQGAILLAWFYVDDLERLVAFCRMLFGIDLVTDESDRAAQALREWLFRAGCNHATLRREAFRKTQRAIVAFMKRQEVTKLYGTAVYYPYPLVDPYRT
;
A
#
# COMPACT_ATOMS: atom_id res chain seq x y z
N MET A 1 -4.06 -42.25 -35.81
CA MET A 1 -3.48 -41.04 -35.21
C MET A 1 -4.05 -39.84 -35.94
N ARG A 2 -5.18 -39.30 -35.50
CA ARG A 2 -5.76 -38.05 -36.03
C ARG A 2 -5.32 -36.92 -35.08
N SER A 3 -4.83 -35.87 -35.69
CA SER A 3 -4.02 -34.85 -35.10
C SER A 3 -4.77 -33.99 -34.07
N VAL A 4 -4.23 -33.91 -32.87
CA VAL A 4 -4.61 -33.03 -31.75
C VAL A 4 -4.44 -31.55 -32.10
N ASN A 5 -3.80 -31.21 -33.21
CA ASN A 5 -3.56 -29.85 -33.66
C ASN A 5 -4.80 -29.12 -34.23
N ASN A 6 -5.76 -29.85 -34.81
CA ASN A 6 -6.92 -29.21 -35.44
C ASN A 6 -7.95 -28.69 -34.45
N ASP A 7 -8.08 -29.32 -33.27
CA ASP A 7 -9.05 -28.90 -32.27
C ASP A 7 -8.59 -27.61 -31.56
N TRP A 8 -7.29 -27.41 -31.45
CA TRP A 8 -6.70 -26.25 -30.83
C TRP A 8 -6.75 -24.99 -31.73
N GLU A 9 -6.55 -25.16 -33.02
CA GLU A 9 -6.72 -24.09 -34.01
C GLU A 9 -8.18 -23.66 -34.14
N MET A 10 -9.12 -24.57 -34.14
CA MET A 10 -10.55 -24.25 -34.12
C MET A 10 -11.01 -23.56 -32.86
N PHE A 11 -10.44 -23.91 -31.69
CA PHE A 11 -10.72 -23.24 -30.43
C PHE A 11 -10.20 -21.80 -30.44
N ILE A 12 -8.97 -21.57 -30.94
CA ILE A 12 -8.38 -20.23 -31.07
C ILE A 12 -9.20 -19.35 -32.03
N GLU A 13 -9.66 -19.92 -33.13
CA GLU A 13 -10.47 -19.22 -34.14
C GLU A 13 -11.88 -18.87 -33.61
N HIS A 14 -12.46 -19.77 -32.82
CA HIS A 14 -13.73 -19.56 -32.16
C HIS A 14 -13.67 -18.45 -31.09
N GLU A 15 -12.65 -18.50 -30.23
CA GLU A 15 -12.38 -17.45 -29.21
C GLU A 15 -12.07 -16.08 -29.83
N ALA A 16 -11.30 -16.07 -30.94
CA ALA A 16 -11.02 -14.86 -31.69
C ALA A 16 -12.27 -14.27 -32.36
N LYS A 17 -13.22 -15.13 -32.74
CA LYS A 17 -14.52 -14.71 -33.33
C LYS A 17 -15.46 -14.17 -32.26
N LEU A 18 -15.52 -14.80 -31.08
CA LEU A 18 -16.26 -14.30 -29.92
C LEU A 18 -15.71 -12.94 -29.45
N CYS A 19 -14.41 -12.80 -29.35
CA CYS A 19 -13.77 -11.54 -28.95
C CYS A 19 -14.03 -10.43 -30.00
N ARG A 20 -14.06 -10.73 -31.31
CA ARG A 20 -14.45 -9.77 -32.36
C ARG A 20 -15.93 -9.40 -32.28
N GLN A 21 -16.81 -10.35 -31.99
CA GLN A 21 -18.25 -10.06 -31.82
C GLN A 21 -18.56 -9.24 -30.57
N GLU A 22 -17.82 -9.43 -29.48
CA GLU A 22 -17.91 -8.58 -28.30
C GLU A 22 -17.37 -7.17 -28.58
N GLN A 23 -16.25 -7.04 -29.28
CA GLN A 23 -15.72 -5.75 -29.70
C GLN A 23 -16.65 -5.00 -30.68
N GLU A 24 -17.38 -5.71 -31.53
CA GLU A 24 -18.39 -5.09 -32.41
C GLU A 24 -19.66 -4.67 -31.66
N ARG A 25 -20.07 -5.40 -30.62
CA ARG A 25 -21.17 -5.00 -29.73
C ARG A 25 -20.84 -3.75 -28.88
N GLU A 26 -19.60 -3.61 -28.45
CA GLU A 26 -19.11 -2.43 -27.71
C GLU A 26 -18.96 -1.18 -28.61
N LYS A 27 -18.72 -1.34 -29.91
CA LYS A 27 -18.67 -0.20 -30.87
C LYS A 27 -19.97 0.58 -31.02
N HIS A 28 -21.11 0.02 -30.64
CA HIS A 28 -22.41 0.70 -30.65
C HIS A 28 -22.82 1.29 -29.28
N GLY A 29 -22.02 1.11 -28.22
CA GLY A 29 -22.20 1.76 -26.92
C GLY A 29 -21.29 2.99 -26.82
N LYS A 30 -21.88 4.17 -26.81
CA LYS A 30 -21.32 5.52 -26.66
C LYS A 30 -20.06 5.62 -25.77
N TYR A 31 -18.87 5.49 -26.35
CA TYR A 31 -17.64 6.08 -25.81
C TYR A 31 -16.84 6.69 -26.97
N GLY A 32 -16.38 7.94 -26.75
CA GLY A 32 -15.86 8.82 -27.77
C GLY A 32 -14.68 8.27 -28.57
N GLU A 33 -14.64 8.68 -29.84
CA GLU A 33 -13.54 8.45 -30.76
C GLU A 33 -12.22 8.91 -30.15
N ILE A 34 -11.24 8.00 -30.13
CA ILE A 34 -9.89 8.29 -29.66
C ILE A 34 -9.16 9.01 -30.78
N SER A 35 -8.81 10.27 -30.54
CA SER A 35 -8.06 11.11 -31.47
C SER A 35 -6.67 10.54 -31.75
N THR A 36 -6.37 10.33 -33.01
CA THR A 36 -5.01 10.10 -33.50
C THR A 36 -4.26 11.42 -33.40
N ILE A 37 -3.24 11.50 -32.55
CA ILE A 37 -2.37 12.69 -32.49
C ILE A 37 -1.30 12.51 -33.57
N ASN A 38 -1.46 13.19 -34.69
CA ASN A 38 -0.43 13.32 -35.70
C ASN A 38 0.55 14.42 -35.26
N SER A 39 1.78 14.03 -34.91
CA SER A 39 2.91 14.97 -34.91
C SER A 39 3.43 15.10 -36.33
N GLU A 40 3.71 16.30 -36.79
CA GLU A 40 4.41 16.52 -38.05
C GLU A 40 5.79 15.85 -37.99
N GLY A 41 5.92 14.68 -38.61
CA GLY A 41 7.15 13.87 -38.56
C GLY A 41 6.95 12.35 -38.61
N GLY A 42 5.75 11.85 -38.86
CA GLY A 42 5.53 10.45 -39.29
C GLY A 42 5.56 9.37 -38.21
N GLU A 43 5.56 9.69 -36.92
CA GLU A 43 5.49 8.70 -35.84
C GLU A 43 4.11 8.66 -35.19
N THR A 44 3.29 7.68 -35.54
CA THR A 44 1.94 7.50 -34.96
C THR A 44 2.01 6.54 -33.78
N MET A 45 1.91 7.09 -32.56
CA MET A 45 1.59 6.30 -31.36
C MET A 45 0.07 6.13 -31.27
N ASN A 46 -0.39 4.90 -31.14
CA ASN A 46 -1.80 4.59 -30.95
C ASN A 46 -2.06 4.24 -29.48
N VAL A 47 -3.09 4.86 -28.88
CA VAL A 47 -3.48 4.60 -27.48
C VAL A 47 -4.95 4.17 -27.47
N SER A 48 -5.23 3.03 -26.86
CA SER A 48 -6.57 2.48 -26.69
C SER A 48 -6.83 2.03 -25.26
N VAL A 49 -8.10 1.93 -24.87
CA VAL A 49 -8.48 1.24 -23.63
C VAL A 49 -8.87 -0.18 -23.99
N GLU A 50 -8.26 -1.14 -23.32
CA GLU A 50 -8.45 -2.56 -23.59
C GLU A 50 -8.85 -3.30 -22.33
N THR A 51 -9.71 -4.32 -22.53
CA THR A 51 -10.06 -5.28 -21.48
C THR A 51 -9.01 -6.36 -21.44
N ILE A 52 -8.25 -6.41 -20.36
CA ILE A 52 -7.13 -7.32 -20.18
C ILE A 52 -7.58 -8.49 -19.32
N THR A 53 -7.81 -9.62 -19.95
CA THR A 53 -8.05 -10.91 -19.29
C THR A 53 -6.73 -11.56 -18.87
N PRO A 54 -6.70 -12.56 -17.97
CA PRO A 54 -5.50 -13.33 -17.64
C PRO A 54 -4.83 -13.94 -18.89
N THR A 55 -5.61 -14.41 -19.82
CA THR A 55 -5.10 -15.00 -21.10
C THR A 55 -4.43 -13.93 -21.97
N ILE A 56 -5.03 -12.74 -22.08
CA ILE A 56 -4.44 -11.63 -22.83
C ILE A 56 -3.16 -11.15 -22.13
N ALA A 57 -3.19 -11.05 -20.80
CA ALA A 57 -2.02 -10.65 -20.01
C ALA A 57 -0.84 -11.60 -20.20
N ASP A 58 -1.09 -12.90 -20.19
CA ASP A 58 -0.06 -13.91 -20.42
C ASP A 58 0.52 -13.81 -21.84
N ARG A 59 -0.32 -13.62 -22.85
CA ARG A 59 0.11 -13.37 -24.24
C ARG A 59 0.99 -12.12 -24.34
N TYR A 60 0.60 -11.03 -23.70
CA TYR A 60 1.38 -9.78 -23.71
C TYR A 60 2.72 -9.93 -23.00
N LEU A 61 2.79 -10.76 -21.97
CA LEU A 61 4.03 -11.07 -21.26
C LEU A 61 5.04 -11.86 -22.12
N GLN A 62 4.62 -12.57 -23.17
CA GLN A 62 5.53 -13.22 -24.13
C GLN A 62 6.41 -12.21 -24.88
N HIS A 63 5.96 -10.96 -24.99
CA HIS A 63 6.73 -9.85 -25.57
C HIS A 63 7.65 -9.16 -24.57
N ASN A 64 7.75 -9.66 -23.34
CA ASN A 64 8.55 -9.10 -22.26
C ASN A 64 10.01 -9.59 -22.30
N THR A 65 10.79 -9.14 -23.27
CA THR A 65 12.14 -9.65 -23.53
C THR A 65 13.25 -8.84 -22.85
N GLN A 66 13.02 -7.56 -22.51
CA GLN A 66 14.06 -6.62 -22.08
C GLN A 66 13.79 -5.96 -20.72
N ASN A 67 12.68 -6.25 -20.05
CA ASN A 67 12.37 -5.65 -18.79
C ASN A 67 13.17 -6.25 -17.63
N ARG A 68 13.44 -5.42 -16.60
CA ARG A 68 14.07 -5.86 -15.35
C ARG A 68 13.24 -6.93 -14.63
N HIS A 69 13.88 -7.67 -13.72
CA HIS A 69 13.18 -8.65 -12.88
C HIS A 69 11.97 -8.04 -12.16
N ALA A 70 10.85 -8.74 -12.21
CA ALA A 70 9.61 -8.29 -11.59
C ALA A 70 9.72 -8.27 -10.07
N ARG A 71 9.27 -7.18 -9.46
CA ARG A 71 9.21 -7.01 -8.00
C ARG A 71 7.97 -7.69 -7.45
N LYS A 72 8.10 -8.89 -6.87
CA LYS A 72 6.98 -9.68 -6.32
C LYS A 72 6.04 -8.87 -5.42
N ASN A 73 6.58 -8.01 -4.55
CA ASN A 73 5.77 -7.17 -3.67
C ASN A 73 4.86 -6.19 -4.43
N LEU A 74 5.29 -5.70 -5.60
CA LEU A 74 4.48 -4.79 -6.41
C LEU A 74 3.39 -5.55 -7.16
N VAL A 75 3.72 -6.73 -7.70
CA VAL A 75 2.75 -7.64 -8.33
C VAL A 75 1.66 -8.02 -7.33
N ASN A 76 2.03 -8.46 -6.12
CA ASN A 76 1.09 -8.83 -5.07
C ASN A 76 0.15 -7.67 -4.67
N LYS A 77 0.66 -6.44 -4.65
CA LYS A 77 -0.17 -5.26 -4.37
C LYS A 77 -1.22 -5.04 -5.46
N TYR A 78 -0.78 -5.00 -6.73
CA TYR A 78 -1.71 -4.80 -7.83
C TYR A 78 -2.72 -5.95 -7.95
N ALA A 79 -2.29 -7.20 -7.74
CA ALA A 79 -3.20 -8.34 -7.75
C ALA A 79 -4.28 -8.23 -6.67
N ARG A 80 -3.93 -7.77 -5.47
CA ARG A 80 -4.88 -7.55 -4.38
C ARG A 80 -5.84 -6.39 -4.68
N ASP A 81 -5.35 -5.27 -5.24
CA ASP A 81 -6.20 -4.16 -5.66
C ASP A 81 -7.21 -4.62 -6.73
N MET A 82 -6.79 -5.49 -7.68
CA MET A 82 -7.67 -6.08 -8.68
C MET A 82 -8.72 -7.02 -8.07
N GLN A 83 -8.30 -7.92 -7.17
CA GLN A 83 -9.20 -8.87 -6.49
C GLN A 83 -10.24 -8.18 -5.62
N ASN A 84 -9.87 -7.08 -4.98
CA ASN A 84 -10.77 -6.29 -4.13
C ASN A 84 -11.68 -5.32 -4.92
N GLY A 85 -11.60 -5.30 -6.26
CA GLY A 85 -12.34 -4.36 -7.08
C GLY A 85 -11.86 -2.90 -6.99
N SER A 86 -10.69 -2.68 -6.39
CA SER A 86 -10.08 -1.36 -6.19
C SER A 86 -9.21 -0.92 -7.36
N TRP A 87 -9.12 -1.73 -8.41
CA TRP A 87 -8.39 -1.38 -9.62
C TRP A 87 -9.17 -0.35 -10.44
N VAL A 88 -8.53 0.76 -10.78
CA VAL A 88 -9.13 1.82 -11.58
C VAL A 88 -8.34 2.06 -12.86
N LEU A 89 -9.05 2.35 -13.94
CA LEU A 89 -8.45 2.76 -15.21
C LEU A 89 -7.72 4.09 -15.02
N THR A 90 -6.46 4.15 -15.44
CA THR A 90 -5.62 5.36 -15.39
C THR A 90 -4.89 5.55 -16.70
N HIS A 91 -4.24 6.71 -16.89
CA HIS A 91 -3.35 6.97 -18.03
C HIS A 91 -2.08 6.10 -18.00
N GLN A 92 -1.72 5.51 -16.85
CA GLN A 92 -0.59 4.58 -16.72
C GLN A 92 -1.05 3.16 -17.04
N GLY A 93 -0.79 2.74 -18.26
CA GLY A 93 -1.21 1.44 -18.77
C GLY A 93 -0.05 0.53 -19.14
N ILE A 94 -0.18 -0.07 -20.32
CA ILE A 94 0.78 -0.96 -20.96
C ILE A 94 1.37 -0.22 -22.15
N ALA A 95 2.66 -0.37 -22.41
CA ALA A 95 3.30 0.26 -23.56
C ALA A 95 4.09 -0.78 -24.36
N PHE A 96 3.86 -0.82 -25.69
CA PHE A 96 4.57 -1.62 -26.65
C PHE A 96 5.35 -0.75 -27.61
N ALA A 97 6.58 -1.17 -27.93
CA ALA A 97 7.38 -0.58 -28.99
C ALA A 97 6.80 -0.84 -30.37
N LYS A 98 7.38 -0.22 -31.40
CA LYS A 98 7.04 -0.44 -32.81
C LYS A 98 7.25 -1.88 -33.26
N ASP A 99 8.24 -2.58 -32.71
CA ASP A 99 8.54 -3.98 -32.97
C ASP A 99 7.69 -4.97 -32.17
N GLY A 100 6.76 -4.47 -31.34
CA GLY A 100 5.92 -5.26 -30.47
C GLY A 100 6.52 -5.60 -29.11
N THR A 101 7.76 -5.19 -28.80
CA THR A 101 8.39 -5.43 -27.50
C THR A 101 7.64 -4.70 -26.38
N LEU A 102 7.38 -5.38 -25.26
CA LEU A 102 6.76 -4.77 -24.08
C LEU A 102 7.75 -3.84 -23.36
N LEU A 103 7.49 -2.54 -23.39
CA LEU A 103 8.31 -1.50 -22.75
C LEU A 103 7.91 -1.25 -21.29
N ASP A 104 6.62 -1.13 -20.99
CA ASP A 104 6.09 -0.93 -19.63
C ASP A 104 4.81 -1.76 -19.42
N GLY A 105 4.50 -1.99 -18.16
CA GLY A 105 3.28 -2.70 -17.75
C GLY A 105 3.50 -4.12 -17.24
N GLN A 106 4.72 -4.69 -17.25
CA GLN A 106 4.98 -6.07 -16.85
C GLN A 106 4.39 -6.43 -15.46
N HIS A 107 4.50 -5.53 -14.46
CA HIS A 107 3.97 -5.79 -13.12
C HIS A 107 2.44 -5.81 -13.10
N ARG A 108 1.78 -5.00 -13.94
CA ARG A 108 0.32 -4.96 -14.08
C ARG A 108 -0.17 -6.23 -14.74
N LEU A 109 0.48 -6.66 -15.83
CA LEU A 109 0.15 -7.92 -16.53
C LEU A 109 0.34 -9.14 -15.63
N LEU A 110 1.47 -9.23 -14.91
CA LEU A 110 1.71 -10.30 -13.93
C LEU A 110 0.67 -10.30 -12.83
N ALA A 111 0.19 -9.12 -12.42
CA ALA A 111 -0.87 -9.00 -11.42
C ALA A 111 -2.22 -9.48 -11.95
N VAL A 112 -2.56 -9.23 -13.22
CA VAL A 112 -3.77 -9.78 -13.86
C VAL A 112 -3.72 -11.30 -13.88
N VAL A 113 -2.60 -11.88 -14.30
CA VAL A 113 -2.43 -13.36 -14.31
C VAL A 113 -2.55 -13.91 -12.89
N GLN A 114 -1.89 -13.29 -11.91
CA GLN A 114 -1.90 -13.74 -10.51
C GLN A 114 -3.26 -13.60 -9.85
N SER A 115 -3.99 -12.50 -10.13
CA SER A 115 -5.31 -12.24 -9.53
C SER A 115 -6.42 -13.06 -10.14
N GLY A 116 -6.25 -13.52 -11.38
CA GLY A 116 -7.31 -14.14 -12.18
C GLY A 116 -8.43 -13.17 -12.59
N THR A 117 -8.24 -11.85 -12.38
CA THR A 117 -9.26 -10.82 -12.56
C THR A 117 -9.11 -10.14 -13.91
N THR A 118 -10.21 -9.92 -14.61
CA THR A 118 -10.26 -9.13 -15.84
C THR A 118 -10.38 -7.65 -15.49
N VAL A 119 -9.54 -6.79 -16.07
CA VAL A 119 -9.51 -5.36 -15.79
C VAL A 119 -9.34 -4.54 -17.07
N GLN A 120 -9.75 -3.27 -17.04
CA GLN A 120 -9.46 -2.34 -18.13
C GLN A 120 -8.12 -1.64 -17.91
N MET A 121 -7.36 -1.48 -19.00
CA MET A 121 -6.08 -0.75 -19.01
C MET A 121 -5.92 0.07 -20.28
N THR A 122 -5.24 1.20 -20.16
CA THR A 122 -4.74 1.94 -21.32
C THR A 122 -3.59 1.17 -21.95
N VAL A 123 -3.61 0.99 -23.27
CA VAL A 123 -2.55 0.33 -24.03
C VAL A 123 -2.04 1.26 -25.10
N ALA A 124 -0.77 1.60 -25.04
CA ALA A 124 -0.04 2.40 -26.03
C ALA A 124 0.79 1.48 -26.94
N ARG A 125 0.66 1.64 -28.23
CA ARG A 125 1.45 0.91 -29.24
C ARG A 125 2.20 1.86 -30.16
N GLY A 126 3.33 1.39 -30.70
CA GLY A 126 4.16 2.19 -31.59
C GLY A 126 5.05 3.21 -30.85
N VAL A 127 5.31 2.98 -29.55
CA VAL A 127 6.21 3.83 -28.76
C VAL A 127 7.65 3.68 -29.25
N ASP A 128 8.37 4.79 -29.41
CA ASP A 128 9.78 4.76 -29.73
C ASP A 128 10.60 4.30 -28.50
N THR A 129 11.47 3.32 -28.70
CA THR A 129 12.32 2.78 -27.63
C THR A 129 13.26 3.83 -27.03
N LYS A 130 13.63 4.88 -27.79
CA LYS A 130 14.43 6.01 -27.29
C LYS A 130 13.72 6.77 -26.17
N ASN A 131 12.38 6.75 -26.14
CA ASN A 131 11.57 7.41 -25.13
C ASN A 131 11.54 6.65 -23.80
N GLN A 132 12.07 5.43 -23.71
CA GLN A 132 12.07 4.62 -22.50
C GLN A 132 12.80 5.30 -21.34
N LEU A 133 13.88 6.04 -21.61
CA LEU A 133 14.62 6.81 -20.61
C LEU A 133 13.74 7.91 -19.98
N ALA A 134 12.89 8.56 -20.78
CA ALA A 134 11.98 9.60 -20.32
C ALA A 134 10.78 9.02 -19.55
N MET A 135 10.37 7.79 -19.84
CA MET A 135 9.24 7.13 -19.14
C MET A 135 9.57 6.78 -17.68
N ASP A 136 10.83 6.51 -17.35
CA ASP A 136 11.27 6.09 -16.01
C ASP A 136 11.64 7.29 -15.08
N ASP A 137 11.73 8.52 -15.59
CA ASP A 137 12.24 9.71 -14.87
C ASP A 137 11.16 10.50 -14.10
N HIS A 138 9.99 9.93 -13.90
CA HIS A 138 8.92 10.62 -13.15
C HIS A 138 9.07 10.44 -11.64
N ALA A 139 9.12 11.57 -10.91
CA ALA A 139 9.05 11.59 -9.45
C ALA A 139 7.74 10.92 -8.98
N ARG A 140 7.86 9.81 -8.24
CA ARG A 140 6.69 9.10 -7.68
C ARG A 140 6.09 9.94 -6.56
N ARG A 141 4.81 10.29 -6.68
CA ARG A 141 4.06 10.89 -5.56
C ARG A 141 4.13 10.00 -4.33
N SER A 142 4.41 10.59 -3.18
CA SER A 142 4.32 9.90 -1.90
C SER A 142 2.88 9.42 -1.65
N ALA A 143 2.69 8.52 -0.67
CA ALA A 143 1.33 8.13 -0.30
C ALA A 143 0.56 9.30 0.32
N GLY A 144 1.24 10.18 1.08
CA GLY A 144 0.64 11.39 1.62
C GLY A 144 0.15 12.34 0.54
N ASP A 145 0.97 12.65 -0.48
CA ASP A 145 0.58 13.52 -1.59
C ASP A 145 -0.61 12.96 -2.37
N ALA A 146 -0.62 11.63 -2.61
CA ALA A 146 -1.71 10.98 -3.31
C ALA A 146 -3.03 11.04 -2.52
N LEU A 147 -2.97 10.81 -1.20
CA LEU A 147 -4.13 10.88 -0.32
C LEU A 147 -4.64 12.32 -0.15
N SER A 148 -3.74 13.30 -0.01
CA SER A 148 -4.10 14.71 0.08
C SER A 148 -4.86 15.18 -1.16
N LEU A 149 -4.42 14.73 -2.34
CA LEU A 149 -5.08 15.08 -3.61
C LEU A 149 -6.51 14.52 -3.70
N VAL A 150 -6.70 13.25 -3.28
CA VAL A 150 -8.02 12.59 -3.34
C VAL A 150 -8.99 13.20 -2.32
N ARG A 151 -8.49 13.59 -1.13
CA ARG A 151 -9.32 14.05 -0.02
C ARG A 151 -9.54 15.55 0.03
N GLY A 152 -8.80 16.33 -0.76
CA GLY A 152 -8.89 17.79 -0.74
C GLY A 152 -8.37 18.44 0.56
N HIS A 153 -7.74 17.66 1.46
CA HIS A 153 -7.09 18.18 2.67
C HIS A 153 -5.74 17.50 2.89
N SER A 154 -4.85 18.17 3.63
CA SER A 154 -3.48 17.69 3.82
C SER A 154 -3.40 16.43 4.68
N VAL A 155 -2.85 15.37 4.09
CA VAL A 155 -2.42 14.15 4.79
C VAL A 155 -0.91 14.05 4.64
N SER A 156 -0.18 14.19 5.73
CA SER A 156 1.28 14.15 5.68
C SER A 156 1.81 12.73 5.46
N SER A 157 3.00 12.62 4.88
CA SER A 157 3.68 11.33 4.78
C SER A 157 3.96 10.70 6.16
N ALA A 158 4.07 11.52 7.20
CA ALA A 158 4.20 11.06 8.58
C ALA A 158 2.89 10.41 9.07
N ASP A 159 1.73 11.02 8.81
CA ASP A 159 0.42 10.45 9.16
C ASP A 159 0.24 9.05 8.54
N VAL A 160 0.54 8.95 7.25
CA VAL A 160 0.49 7.67 6.54
C VAL A 160 1.47 6.64 7.13
N ALA A 161 2.66 7.06 7.54
CA ALA A 161 3.64 6.18 8.15
C ALA A 161 3.19 5.69 9.54
N ILE A 162 2.52 6.52 10.33
CA ILE A 162 1.98 6.19 11.65
C ILE A 162 0.83 5.20 11.50
N VAL A 163 -0.17 5.48 10.66
CA VAL A 163 -1.31 4.58 10.42
C VAL A 163 -0.84 3.24 9.86
N ARG A 164 0.09 3.27 8.89
CA ARG A 164 0.68 2.04 8.36
C ARG A 164 1.40 1.23 9.45
N ALA A 165 2.16 1.89 10.33
CA ALA A 165 2.83 1.19 11.42
C ALA A 165 1.83 0.60 12.42
N ALA A 166 0.74 1.30 12.73
CA ALA A 166 -0.34 0.81 13.58
C ALA A 166 -0.95 -0.48 13.02
N VAL A 167 -1.35 -0.46 11.75
CA VAL A 167 -2.03 -1.60 11.11
C VAL A 167 -1.08 -2.76 10.83
N GLU A 168 0.08 -2.50 10.18
CA GLU A 168 0.99 -3.57 9.75
C GLU A 168 1.78 -4.21 10.89
N LEU A 169 2.06 -3.48 11.99
CA LEU A 169 2.83 -4.03 13.13
C LEU A 169 1.94 -4.67 14.18
N SER A 170 0.65 -4.36 14.20
CA SER A 170 -0.34 -5.06 15.04
C SER A 170 -0.78 -6.39 14.42
N ASP A 171 -0.60 -6.59 13.12
CA ASP A 171 -0.83 -7.89 12.49
C ASP A 171 0.16 -8.95 13.02
N VAL A 172 -0.38 -9.98 13.66
CA VAL A 172 0.39 -11.07 14.27
C VAL A 172 1.16 -11.88 13.22
N THR A 173 0.65 -11.94 11.98
CA THR A 173 1.29 -12.66 10.87
C THR A 173 2.47 -11.90 10.30
N GLY A 174 2.48 -10.57 10.43
CA GLY A 174 3.53 -9.68 9.95
C GLY A 174 3.73 -9.66 8.44
N LYS A 175 2.75 -10.17 7.68
CA LYS A 175 2.82 -10.33 6.22
C LYS A 175 2.04 -9.27 5.45
N VAL A 176 1.06 -8.63 6.06
CA VAL A 176 0.18 -7.66 5.40
C VAL A 176 0.91 -6.33 5.19
N ARG A 177 0.90 -5.84 3.96
CA ARG A 177 1.33 -4.48 3.60
C ARG A 177 0.22 -3.80 2.84
N ASN A 178 -0.35 -2.76 3.44
CA ASN A 178 -1.47 -2.05 2.87
C ASN A 178 -1.10 -1.31 1.58
N THR A 179 -2.01 -1.36 0.60
CA THR A 179 -1.95 -0.55 -0.62
C THR A 179 -2.27 0.91 -0.31
N LYS A 180 -2.10 1.80 -1.28
CA LYS A 180 -2.52 3.20 -1.10
C LYS A 180 -4.04 3.33 -0.99
N HIS A 181 -4.79 2.46 -1.68
CA HIS A 181 -6.25 2.43 -1.65
C HIS A 181 -6.75 2.02 -0.27
N GLU A 182 -6.28 0.88 0.25
CA GLU A 182 -6.62 0.40 1.59
C GLU A 182 -6.29 1.45 2.67
N LEU A 183 -5.15 2.13 2.56
CA LEU A 183 -4.80 3.22 3.48
C LEU A 183 -5.72 4.44 3.34
N ASN A 184 -6.24 4.71 2.15
CA ASN A 184 -7.21 5.77 1.95
C ASN A 184 -8.54 5.48 2.65
N GLU A 185 -9.00 4.25 2.62
CA GLU A 185 -10.21 3.83 3.34
C GLU A 185 -10.02 3.90 4.86
N LEU A 186 -8.85 3.45 5.34
CA LEU A 186 -8.55 3.37 6.76
C LEU A 186 -8.32 4.73 7.44
N ILE A 187 -7.79 5.73 6.74
CA ILE A 187 -7.28 6.94 7.38
C ILE A 187 -8.38 7.76 8.10
N ASP A 188 -9.64 7.60 7.69
CA ASP A 188 -10.78 8.29 8.32
C ASP A 188 -11.00 7.80 9.74
N ASP A 189 -10.83 6.51 9.99
CA ASP A 189 -10.97 5.92 11.33
C ASP A 189 -9.91 6.47 12.29
N PHE A 190 -8.79 6.92 11.75
CA PHE A 190 -7.63 7.38 12.52
C PHE A 190 -7.50 8.91 12.66
N ILE A 191 -8.46 9.70 12.18
CA ILE A 191 -8.36 11.18 12.22
C ILE A 191 -8.18 11.69 13.65
N ASN A 192 -9.03 11.26 14.59
CA ASN A 192 -8.97 11.72 15.98
C ASN A 192 -7.74 11.20 16.73
N PRO A 193 -7.40 9.88 16.66
CA PRO A 193 -6.16 9.41 17.27
C PRO A 193 -4.89 10.00 16.63
N LEU A 194 -4.91 10.36 15.34
CA LEU A 194 -3.79 11.08 14.72
C LEU A 194 -3.64 12.51 15.29
N LYS A 195 -4.75 13.22 15.56
CA LYS A 195 -4.71 14.51 16.25
C LYS A 195 -4.07 14.37 17.63
N PHE A 196 -4.50 13.36 18.40
CA PHE A 196 -3.91 13.06 19.70
C PHE A 196 -2.40 12.81 19.62
N VAL A 197 -1.96 11.95 18.69
CA VAL A 197 -0.53 11.65 18.49
C VAL A 197 0.25 12.91 18.09
N LYS A 198 -0.31 13.76 17.22
CA LYS A 198 0.32 15.04 16.83
C LYS A 198 0.50 15.98 17.99
N GLU A 199 -0.46 16.04 18.87
CA GLU A 199 -0.44 16.94 20.03
C GLU A 199 0.51 16.44 21.13
N TYR A 200 0.47 15.16 21.47
CA TYR A 200 1.15 14.64 22.66
C TYR A 200 2.37 13.75 22.37
N ALA A 201 2.58 13.27 21.14
CA ALA A 201 3.62 12.30 20.81
C ALA A 201 4.43 12.63 19.54
N SER A 202 4.46 13.90 19.11
CA SER A 202 5.13 14.31 17.86
C SER A 202 6.46 15.01 18.04
N GLN A 203 6.91 15.27 19.26
CA GLN A 203 8.20 15.95 19.51
C GLN A 203 9.35 15.16 18.87
N ARG A 204 10.18 15.88 18.08
CA ARG A 204 11.30 15.26 17.37
C ARG A 204 12.40 14.81 18.33
N GLN A 205 12.34 13.56 18.75
CA GLN A 205 13.38 12.92 19.56
C GLN A 205 13.74 11.58 18.94
N ARG A 206 15.05 11.26 18.90
CA ARG A 206 15.56 10.03 18.29
C ARG A 206 14.90 8.79 18.92
N GLY A 207 14.31 7.95 18.06
CA GLY A 207 13.62 6.72 18.47
C GLY A 207 12.20 6.93 18.97
N LEU A 208 11.92 8.00 19.74
CA LEU A 208 10.62 8.29 20.34
C LEU A 208 9.58 8.71 19.30
N SER A 209 9.93 9.60 18.39
CA SER A 209 9.06 10.06 17.29
C SER A 209 9.02 9.12 16.09
N ALA A 210 9.44 7.87 16.26
CA ALA A 210 9.38 6.88 15.20
C ALA A 210 7.96 6.37 14.98
N ALA A 211 7.55 6.16 13.73
CA ALA A 211 6.21 5.70 13.37
C ALA A 211 5.73 4.43 14.13
N PRO A 212 6.57 3.44 14.48
CA PRO A 212 6.14 2.33 15.33
C PRO A 212 5.70 2.73 16.72
N VAL A 213 6.39 3.68 17.36
CA VAL A 213 6.04 4.18 18.69
C VAL A 213 4.74 4.96 18.62
N GLN A 214 4.64 5.89 17.68
CA GLN A 214 3.44 6.68 17.46
C GLN A 214 2.24 5.82 17.03
N GLY A 215 2.44 4.79 16.21
CA GLY A 215 1.39 3.84 15.83
C GLY A 215 0.88 2.98 17.01
N ALA A 216 1.76 2.64 17.96
CA ALA A 216 1.34 1.94 19.17
C ALA A 216 0.49 2.84 20.09
N ILE A 217 0.87 4.12 20.24
CA ILE A 217 0.08 5.13 20.99
C ILE A 217 -1.26 5.38 20.29
N LEU A 218 -1.26 5.48 18.97
CA LEU A 218 -2.44 5.67 18.15
C LEU A 218 -3.48 4.55 18.36
N LEU A 219 -3.05 3.28 18.39
CA LEU A 219 -3.95 2.18 18.69
C LEU A 219 -4.42 2.17 20.15
N ALA A 220 -3.54 2.49 21.11
CA ALA A 220 -3.92 2.56 22.51
C ALA A 220 -5.07 3.54 22.75
N TRP A 221 -5.17 4.62 21.97
CA TRP A 221 -6.25 5.61 22.05
C TRP A 221 -7.65 4.97 21.94
N PHE A 222 -7.81 3.90 21.18
CA PHE A 222 -9.10 3.20 21.04
C PHE A 222 -9.43 2.25 22.19
N TYR A 223 -8.43 1.85 22.99
CA TYR A 223 -8.56 0.78 23.96
C TYR A 223 -8.47 1.25 25.41
N VAL A 224 -8.03 2.48 25.64
CA VAL A 224 -7.89 3.00 27.00
C VAL A 224 -9.11 3.86 27.36
N ASP A 225 -9.64 3.65 28.58
CA ASP A 225 -10.78 4.44 29.08
C ASP A 225 -10.32 5.81 29.61
N ASP A 226 -9.09 5.91 30.10
CA ASP A 226 -8.51 7.11 30.69
C ASP A 226 -7.50 7.77 29.72
N LEU A 227 -7.99 8.69 28.89
CA LEU A 227 -7.16 9.42 27.94
C LEU A 227 -6.24 10.44 28.64
N GLU A 228 -6.62 10.99 29.80
CA GLU A 228 -5.75 11.90 30.55
C GLU A 228 -4.51 11.18 31.07
N ARG A 229 -4.67 9.94 31.50
CA ARG A 229 -3.56 9.09 31.88
C ARG A 229 -2.68 8.69 30.68
N LEU A 230 -3.26 8.51 29.50
CA LEU A 230 -2.48 8.31 28.27
C LEU A 230 -1.69 9.56 27.88
N VAL A 231 -2.24 10.76 28.08
CA VAL A 231 -1.52 12.03 27.94
C VAL A 231 -0.34 12.09 28.92
N ALA A 232 -0.55 11.76 30.19
CA ALA A 232 0.53 11.71 31.20
C ALA A 232 1.64 10.74 30.78
N PHE A 233 1.28 9.54 30.26
CA PHE A 233 2.25 8.61 29.70
C PHE A 233 3.09 9.25 28.58
N CYS A 234 2.45 9.92 27.61
CA CYS A 234 3.14 10.58 26.51
C CYS A 234 4.07 11.70 27.03
N ARG A 235 3.62 12.53 27.97
CA ARG A 235 4.41 13.61 28.54
C ARG A 235 5.66 13.07 29.27
N MET A 236 5.54 12.00 30.03
CA MET A 236 6.67 11.34 30.69
C MET A 236 7.60 10.65 29.68
N LEU A 237 7.04 9.96 28.68
CA LEU A 237 7.82 9.33 27.60
C LEU A 237 8.69 10.33 26.86
N PHE A 238 8.15 11.49 26.56
CA PHE A 238 8.90 12.56 25.87
C PHE A 238 9.73 13.45 26.83
N GLY A 239 9.66 13.18 28.14
CA GLY A 239 10.43 13.89 29.17
C GLY A 239 9.98 15.31 29.43
N ILE A 240 8.70 15.58 29.22
CA ILE A 240 8.05 16.84 29.61
C ILE A 240 7.80 16.80 31.11
N ASP A 241 7.26 15.69 31.62
CA ASP A 241 7.01 15.47 33.02
C ASP A 241 8.04 14.52 33.64
N LEU A 242 8.37 14.69 34.89
CA LEU A 242 9.25 13.78 35.64
C LEU A 242 8.44 12.58 36.14
N VAL A 243 9.07 11.42 36.13
CA VAL A 243 8.53 10.20 36.73
C VAL A 243 8.80 10.28 38.23
N THR A 244 7.75 10.41 39.03
CA THR A 244 7.83 10.54 40.50
C THR A 244 7.35 9.30 41.23
N ASP A 245 6.54 8.48 40.58
CA ASP A 245 5.97 7.23 41.11
C ASP A 245 6.62 6.00 40.45
N GLU A 246 6.85 4.95 41.23
CA GLU A 246 7.38 3.68 40.72
C GLU A 246 6.45 3.02 39.71
N SER A 247 5.13 3.17 39.87
CA SER A 247 4.14 2.67 38.92
C SER A 247 4.23 3.34 37.53
N ASP A 248 4.86 4.51 37.43
CA ASP A 248 5.01 5.27 36.19
C ASP A 248 6.36 5.04 35.48
N ARG A 249 7.26 4.23 36.09
CA ARG A 249 8.59 3.90 35.53
C ARG A 249 8.54 3.21 34.16
N ALA A 250 7.40 2.65 33.79
CA ALA A 250 7.25 2.02 32.48
C ALA A 250 7.52 2.99 31.30
N ALA A 251 7.11 4.25 31.42
CA ALA A 251 7.39 5.29 30.43
C ALA A 251 8.89 5.60 30.35
N GLN A 252 9.56 5.72 31.48
CA GLN A 252 11.01 5.95 31.56
C GLN A 252 11.80 4.75 30.98
N ALA A 253 11.47 3.53 31.37
CA ALA A 253 12.13 2.32 30.88
C ALA A 253 12.02 2.17 29.35
N LEU A 254 10.85 2.53 28.79
CA LEU A 254 10.66 2.57 27.35
C LEU A 254 11.53 3.65 26.69
N ARG A 255 11.55 4.84 27.25
CA ARG A 255 12.36 5.96 26.76
C ARG A 255 13.85 5.60 26.71
N GLU A 256 14.40 5.06 27.77
CA GLU A 256 15.79 4.66 27.85
C GLU A 256 16.13 3.53 26.85
N TRP A 257 15.21 2.60 26.67
CA TRP A 257 15.39 1.54 25.69
C TRP A 257 15.39 2.10 24.26
N LEU A 258 14.44 2.99 23.90
CA LEU A 258 14.34 3.61 22.57
C LEU A 258 15.57 4.46 22.22
N PHE A 259 16.14 5.17 23.18
CA PHE A 259 17.38 5.94 22.97
C PHE A 259 18.57 5.05 22.65
N ARG A 260 18.66 3.89 23.29
CA ARG A 260 19.75 2.91 23.08
C ARG A 260 19.58 2.12 21.78
N ALA A 261 18.39 1.57 21.56
CA ALA A 261 18.12 0.64 20.46
C ALA A 261 17.79 1.36 19.13
N GLY A 262 17.04 2.45 19.19
CA GLY A 262 16.49 3.11 18.01
C GLY A 262 15.41 2.27 17.30
N CYS A 263 15.08 2.65 16.05
CA CYS A 263 14.05 2.00 15.22
C CYS A 263 14.49 1.82 13.75
N ASN A 264 15.74 1.48 13.51
CA ASN A 264 16.36 1.61 12.19
C ASN A 264 16.04 0.46 11.22
N HIS A 265 15.69 -0.73 11.72
CA HIS A 265 15.39 -1.89 10.87
C HIS A 265 14.11 -2.62 11.32
N ALA A 266 13.61 -3.54 10.49
CA ALA A 266 12.29 -4.16 10.65
C ALA A 266 12.09 -4.84 12.02
N THR A 267 13.09 -5.54 12.54
CA THR A 267 13.00 -6.21 13.84
C THR A 267 12.85 -5.21 14.97
N LEU A 268 13.72 -4.17 15.02
CA LEU A 268 13.64 -3.11 16.03
C LEU A 268 12.34 -2.32 15.93
N ARG A 269 11.82 -2.10 14.74
CA ARG A 269 10.53 -1.42 14.54
C ARG A 269 9.38 -2.23 15.17
N ARG A 270 9.36 -3.54 14.97
CA ARG A 270 8.36 -4.43 15.58
C ARG A 270 8.52 -4.51 17.09
N GLU A 271 9.75 -4.57 17.57
CA GLU A 271 10.05 -4.59 19.00
C GLU A 271 9.67 -3.28 19.67
N ALA A 272 9.98 -2.12 19.08
CA ALA A 272 9.60 -0.79 19.56
C ALA A 272 8.07 -0.66 19.67
N PHE A 273 7.33 -1.10 18.65
CA PHE A 273 5.88 -1.10 18.66
C PHE A 273 5.32 -1.92 19.85
N ARG A 274 5.75 -3.17 20.00
CA ARG A 274 5.27 -4.08 21.05
C ARG A 274 5.67 -3.61 22.46
N LYS A 275 6.90 -3.14 22.63
CA LYS A 275 7.35 -2.59 23.92
C LYS A 275 6.60 -1.33 24.30
N THR A 276 6.26 -0.49 23.32
CA THR A 276 5.43 0.71 23.56
C THR A 276 4.05 0.30 24.06
N GLN A 277 3.37 -0.65 23.41
CA GLN A 277 2.09 -1.17 23.88
C GLN A 277 2.20 -1.77 25.27
N ARG A 278 3.24 -2.57 25.56
CA ARG A 278 3.47 -3.15 26.89
C ARG A 278 3.68 -2.07 27.95
N ALA A 279 4.44 -1.02 27.63
CA ALA A 279 4.66 0.10 28.54
C ALA A 279 3.37 0.85 28.85
N ILE A 280 2.55 1.10 27.83
CA ILE A 280 1.23 1.74 28.01
C ILE A 280 0.35 0.87 28.92
N VAL A 281 0.23 -0.43 28.66
CA VAL A 281 -0.57 -1.35 29.51
C VAL A 281 -0.11 -1.29 30.96
N ALA A 282 1.20 -1.36 31.20
CA ALA A 282 1.75 -1.30 32.55
C ALA A 282 1.45 0.04 33.23
N PHE A 283 1.63 1.14 32.52
CA PHE A 283 1.36 2.48 33.00
C PHE A 283 -0.14 2.68 33.33
N MET A 284 -1.01 2.29 32.42
CA MET A 284 -2.47 2.41 32.65
C MET A 284 -2.94 1.58 33.86
N LYS A 285 -2.34 0.40 34.07
CA LYS A 285 -2.67 -0.50 35.19
C LYS A 285 -1.88 -0.20 36.46
N ARG A 286 -1.04 0.83 36.49
CA ARG A 286 -0.14 1.16 37.62
C ARG A 286 0.75 -0.02 38.06
N GLN A 287 1.21 -0.79 37.07
CA GLN A 287 2.09 -1.95 37.32
C GLN A 287 3.54 -1.50 37.35
N GLU A 288 4.26 -1.89 38.40
CA GLU A 288 5.71 -1.76 38.43
C GLU A 288 6.37 -2.63 37.38
N VAL A 289 7.26 -2.03 36.59
CA VAL A 289 7.99 -2.73 35.54
C VAL A 289 9.46 -2.37 35.59
N THR A 290 10.27 -3.40 35.85
CA THR A 290 11.73 -3.27 35.82
C THR A 290 12.30 -3.55 34.43
N LYS A 291 11.58 -4.34 33.59
CA LYS A 291 12.01 -4.72 32.24
C LYS A 291 10.82 -4.86 31.28
N LEU A 292 10.94 -4.24 30.10
CA LEU A 292 9.92 -4.33 29.06
C LEU A 292 10.24 -5.44 28.06
N TYR A 293 9.31 -6.38 27.91
CA TYR A 293 9.37 -7.45 26.92
C TYR A 293 8.36 -7.13 25.79
N GLY A 294 8.82 -7.17 24.53
CA GLY A 294 7.98 -6.92 23.34
C GLY A 294 7.48 -8.24 22.73
N THR A 295 6.82 -9.09 23.50
CA THR A 295 6.41 -10.44 23.05
C THR A 295 5.00 -10.47 22.50
N ALA A 296 4.11 -9.59 22.95
CA ALA A 296 2.69 -9.61 22.60
C ALA A 296 2.24 -8.31 21.93
N VAL A 297 1.12 -8.37 21.21
CA VAL A 297 0.32 -7.25 20.75
C VAL A 297 -0.85 -7.11 21.72
N TYR A 298 -0.98 -5.96 22.36
CA TYR A 298 -2.04 -5.69 23.35
C TYR A 298 -3.21 -4.91 22.75
N TYR A 299 -2.93 -4.08 21.77
CA TYR A 299 -3.89 -3.24 21.06
C TYR A 299 -3.83 -3.60 19.58
N PRO A 300 -4.60 -4.61 19.14
CA PRO A 300 -4.58 -5.07 17.75
C PRO A 300 -5.39 -4.17 16.83
N TYR A 301 -5.18 -4.33 15.52
CA TYR A 301 -6.06 -3.85 14.46
C TYR A 301 -6.38 -5.04 13.53
N PRO A 302 -7.59 -5.24 13.01
CA PRO A 302 -8.78 -4.39 13.24
C PRO A 302 -9.17 -4.34 14.70
N LEU A 303 -9.87 -3.25 15.07
CA LEU A 303 -10.31 -3.02 16.45
C LEU A 303 -11.20 -4.17 16.88
N VAL A 304 -10.81 -4.87 17.93
CA VAL A 304 -11.62 -5.91 18.55
C VAL A 304 -12.48 -5.20 19.59
N ASP A 305 -13.79 -5.30 19.44
CA ASP A 305 -14.72 -4.81 20.45
C ASP A 305 -14.44 -5.57 21.77
N PRO A 306 -13.96 -4.88 22.83
CA PRO A 306 -13.64 -5.55 24.09
C PRO A 306 -14.89 -6.14 24.79
N TYR A 307 -16.09 -5.80 24.31
CA TYR A 307 -17.37 -6.29 24.83
C TYR A 307 -18.02 -7.37 23.95
N ARG A 308 -17.35 -7.81 22.87
CA ARG A 308 -17.77 -8.94 22.03
C ARG A 308 -16.94 -10.19 22.36
N THR A 309 -17.08 -10.73 23.54
CA THR A 309 -16.68 -12.10 23.90
C THR A 309 -17.91 -12.89 24.32
#